data_521dc8f3d62df0a5e93ac23d7df40bd3
#
_entry.id   521dc8f3d62df0a5e93ac23d7df40bd3
#
_cell.length_a   1.000
_cell.length_b   1.000
_cell.length_c   1.000
_cell.angle_alpha   90.00
_cell.angle_beta   90.00
_cell.angle_gamma   90.00
#
_symmetry.space_group_name_H-M   'P 1'
#
loop_
_entity.id
_entity.type
_entity.pdbx_description
1 polymer ?
#
loop_
_entity_poly.entity_id
_entity_poly.type
_entity_poly.pdbx_seq_one_letter_code
_entity_poly.pdbx_strand_id
1 'polypeptide(L)'
;MQNYPLLSLINSPEDLRLLNKEQLPQVCRELREYLLESVSQSSGHLASGLGTVELTVALHYVFKTPFDQLIWDVGHQAYPHKILTGRRDQMSTIRQKGGLHPFPWRGESEFDVLSVGHSSTSISAGLGIAIAAERENAGRQTVCVIGDGAITAGMAFEALNHAGALHTNMLVILNDNEMSISENVGALNNHLARIFSGSFYSTVRDGSKKILDKVPTVKNFMKKTEEHMKGVMFSPESTLFEELGFNYLGPIDGHNIDELIATLSNMRDLKGPQLLHIKTKKGKGYTPAEKDPIGFHGVPKFDHLSGQLPKSNATPTYSKIFGDWLCEMAERDPKLIGITPAMREGSGMVEFSQRFPQQYFDVAIAEQHAVTFAAGLAIGGYKPVVAIYSTFLQRAYDQLIHDVAIQDLPVLFAIDRAGIVGADGQTHQGAFDISFMRCIPNLIIMTPSNENECRQMLYTGYHYGKPAAVRYPRGNAVGVTLEPLQPLELGKSKLVREGKKIAILNFGTLLPNALIAAKKLDATVIDMRFVKPLDITRINEIANSHELIVTLEENAIQGGAGSAVAEVLNQQQHQVKLLQLGLPDFFIPQGSQAETLTDLKLDAAGIEQQIVDFLAEK
;
A
#
# COMPACT_ATOMS: atom_id res chain seq x y z
N MET A 1 28.56 -14.06 10.28
CA MET A 1 29.31 -13.11 9.42
C MET A 1 30.51 -13.73 8.69
N GLN A 2 30.99 -14.91 9.05
CA GLN A 2 32.07 -15.58 8.29
C GLN A 2 31.70 -15.93 6.82
N ASN A 3 30.40 -15.94 6.49
CA ASN A 3 29.93 -16.32 5.15
C ASN A 3 29.84 -15.14 4.15
N TYR A 4 30.01 -13.87 4.58
CA TYR A 4 29.84 -12.68 3.75
C TYR A 4 31.06 -11.76 3.82
N PRO A 5 32.21 -12.17 3.28
CA PRO A 5 33.49 -11.49 3.49
C PRO A 5 33.53 -10.06 2.97
N LEU A 6 32.88 -9.72 1.85
CA LEU A 6 32.82 -8.35 1.34
C LEU A 6 31.68 -7.55 1.96
N LEU A 7 30.48 -8.12 2.07
CA LEU A 7 29.32 -7.42 2.64
C LEU A 7 29.56 -7.04 4.12
N SER A 8 30.32 -7.84 4.87
CA SER A 8 30.67 -7.54 6.26
C SER A 8 31.55 -6.29 6.42
N LEU A 9 32.25 -5.88 5.37
CA LEU A 9 33.09 -4.66 5.35
C LEU A 9 32.28 -3.41 5.01
N ILE A 10 31.05 -3.54 4.52
CA ILE A 10 30.22 -2.44 4.06
C ILE A 10 29.26 -2.04 5.19
N ASN A 11 29.55 -0.95 5.88
CA ASN A 11 28.67 -0.35 6.88
C ASN A 11 27.94 0.89 6.35
N SER A 12 28.47 1.48 5.26
CA SER A 12 27.89 2.63 4.59
C SER A 12 28.16 2.56 3.08
N PRO A 13 27.49 3.35 2.24
CA PRO A 13 27.80 3.47 0.83
C PRO A 13 29.23 3.97 0.55
N GLU A 14 29.86 4.68 1.47
CA GLU A 14 31.26 5.08 1.39
C GLU A 14 32.18 3.87 1.30
N ASP A 15 31.96 2.87 2.17
CA ASP A 15 32.75 1.62 2.17
C ASP A 15 32.56 0.85 0.86
N LEU A 16 31.34 0.80 0.34
CA LEU A 16 31.07 0.18 -0.96
C LEU A 16 31.86 0.84 -2.11
N ARG A 17 31.99 2.17 -2.10
CA ARG A 17 32.74 2.92 -3.12
C ARG A 17 34.27 2.73 -3.04
N LEU A 18 34.79 2.18 -1.93
CA LEU A 18 36.19 1.81 -1.80
C LEU A 18 36.55 0.48 -2.48
N LEU A 19 35.55 -0.33 -2.81
CA LEU A 19 35.77 -1.62 -3.48
C LEU A 19 36.08 -1.44 -4.96
N ASN A 20 36.88 -2.34 -5.52
CA ASN A 20 37.11 -2.40 -6.97
C ASN A 20 35.86 -2.94 -7.68
N LYS A 21 35.66 -2.54 -8.94
CA LYS A 21 34.51 -2.97 -9.76
C LYS A 21 34.39 -4.49 -9.84
N GLU A 22 35.51 -5.20 -9.94
CA GLU A 22 35.60 -6.66 -10.03
C GLU A 22 35.06 -7.38 -8.79
N GLN A 23 34.95 -6.68 -7.64
CA GLN A 23 34.41 -7.22 -6.38
C GLN A 23 32.89 -7.06 -6.30
N LEU A 24 32.27 -6.15 -7.06
CA LEU A 24 30.85 -5.85 -6.96
C LEU A 24 29.93 -7.03 -7.32
N PRO A 25 30.23 -7.89 -8.30
CA PRO A 25 29.44 -9.10 -8.52
C PRO A 25 29.40 -10.06 -7.30
N GLN A 26 30.48 -10.10 -6.50
CA GLN A 26 30.49 -10.85 -5.25
C GLN A 26 29.62 -10.15 -4.18
N VAL A 27 29.72 -8.83 -4.05
CA VAL A 27 28.84 -8.07 -3.15
C VAL A 27 27.36 -8.33 -3.47
N CYS A 28 26.99 -8.35 -4.76
CA CYS A 28 25.60 -8.64 -5.17
C CYS A 28 25.17 -10.05 -4.76
N ARG A 29 26.03 -11.05 -4.88
CA ARG A 29 25.73 -12.43 -4.41
C ARG A 29 25.53 -12.48 -2.91
N GLU A 30 26.49 -11.94 -2.14
CA GLU A 30 26.43 -11.91 -0.68
C GLU A 30 25.21 -11.14 -0.14
N LEU A 31 24.91 -9.99 -0.77
CA LEU A 31 23.73 -9.17 -0.43
C LEU A 31 22.42 -9.93 -0.68
N ARG A 32 22.32 -10.68 -1.77
CA ARG A 32 21.14 -11.50 -2.11
C ARG A 32 20.95 -12.64 -1.11
N GLU A 33 22.01 -13.36 -0.78
CA GLU A 33 21.99 -14.45 0.20
C GLU A 33 21.62 -13.92 1.60
N TYR A 34 22.24 -12.82 2.03
CA TYR A 34 21.94 -12.18 3.31
C TYR A 34 20.50 -11.69 3.40
N LEU A 35 19.98 -11.08 2.32
CA LEU A 35 18.58 -10.63 2.24
C LEU A 35 17.63 -11.82 2.39
N LEU A 36 17.88 -12.91 1.68
CA LEU A 36 17.07 -14.13 1.74
C LEU A 36 17.06 -14.71 3.16
N GLU A 37 18.22 -14.86 3.77
CA GLU A 37 18.36 -15.37 5.14
C GLU A 37 17.61 -14.46 6.14
N SER A 38 17.83 -13.15 6.09
CA SER A 38 17.22 -12.20 7.02
C SER A 38 15.70 -12.16 6.94
N VAL A 39 15.15 -12.10 5.72
CA VAL A 39 13.68 -12.02 5.52
C VAL A 39 13.00 -13.34 5.83
N SER A 40 13.65 -14.48 5.60
CA SER A 40 13.10 -15.78 5.98
C SER A 40 12.85 -15.90 7.49
N GLN A 41 13.66 -15.21 8.31
CA GLN A 41 13.57 -15.22 9.77
C GLN A 41 12.65 -14.11 10.34
N SER A 42 12.48 -12.99 9.62
CA SER A 42 11.72 -11.84 10.11
C SER A 42 10.29 -11.74 9.55
N SER A 43 10.06 -12.18 8.35
CA SER A 43 8.96 -11.83 7.43
C SER A 43 9.25 -10.56 6.63
N GLY A 44 8.59 -10.37 5.49
CA GLY A 44 8.75 -9.12 4.73
C GLY A 44 8.59 -9.24 3.22
N HIS A 45 8.96 -8.17 2.51
CA HIS A 45 8.92 -8.11 1.05
C HIS A 45 10.20 -8.72 0.47
N LEU A 46 10.10 -9.92 -0.13
CA LEU A 46 11.27 -10.67 -0.56
C LEU A 46 11.53 -10.57 -2.06
N ALA A 47 10.57 -10.98 -2.89
CA ALA A 47 10.79 -11.13 -4.33
C ALA A 47 11.19 -9.82 -5.01
N SER A 48 10.60 -8.69 -4.58
CA SER A 48 10.93 -7.36 -5.11
C SER A 48 12.34 -6.92 -4.73
N GLY A 49 12.76 -7.16 -3.47
CA GLY A 49 14.12 -6.86 -3.00
C GLY A 49 15.19 -7.67 -3.73
N LEU A 50 14.93 -8.97 -3.98
CA LEU A 50 15.83 -9.83 -4.77
C LEU A 50 16.00 -9.32 -6.20
N GLY A 51 14.97 -8.70 -6.77
CA GLY A 51 15.00 -8.13 -8.12
C GLY A 51 15.83 -6.85 -8.25
N THR A 52 16.12 -6.15 -7.15
CA THR A 52 16.80 -4.83 -7.17
C THR A 52 18.20 -4.84 -6.59
N VAL A 53 18.79 -6.00 -6.34
CA VAL A 53 20.12 -6.11 -5.71
C VAL A 53 21.20 -5.40 -6.53
N GLU A 54 21.34 -5.74 -7.81
CA GLU A 54 22.35 -5.13 -8.69
C GLU A 54 22.10 -3.63 -8.87
N LEU A 55 20.86 -3.24 -9.07
CA LEU A 55 20.47 -1.82 -9.17
C LEU A 55 20.88 -1.05 -7.91
N THR A 56 20.61 -1.60 -6.72
CA THR A 56 20.92 -0.93 -5.45
C THR A 56 22.43 -0.76 -5.26
N VAL A 57 23.21 -1.81 -5.55
CA VAL A 57 24.68 -1.73 -5.51
C VAL A 57 25.21 -0.69 -6.50
N ALA A 58 24.73 -0.68 -7.74
CA ALA A 58 25.13 0.28 -8.76
C ALA A 58 24.80 1.73 -8.36
N LEU A 59 23.60 1.98 -7.81
CA LEU A 59 23.17 3.29 -7.34
C LEU A 59 24.08 3.83 -6.24
N HIS A 60 24.33 3.05 -5.19
CA HIS A 60 25.19 3.48 -4.08
C HIS A 60 26.67 3.55 -4.45
N TYR A 61 27.10 2.83 -5.50
CA TYR A 61 28.45 2.91 -6.03
C TYR A 61 28.67 4.17 -6.86
N VAL A 62 27.71 4.56 -7.70
CA VAL A 62 27.82 5.69 -8.64
C VAL A 62 27.46 7.03 -7.99
N PHE A 63 26.38 7.08 -7.21
CA PHE A 63 25.88 8.29 -6.56
C PHE A 63 26.42 8.43 -5.13
N LYS A 64 26.75 9.67 -4.75
CA LYS A 64 27.32 9.99 -3.44
C LYS A 64 26.22 10.15 -2.38
N THR A 65 25.43 9.09 -2.16
CA THR A 65 24.39 9.11 -1.12
C THR A 65 25.03 9.22 0.28
N PRO A 66 24.44 9.97 1.23
CA PRO A 66 23.14 10.67 1.15
C PRO A 66 23.17 12.07 0.52
N PHE A 67 24.35 12.59 0.11
CA PHE A 67 24.44 13.89 -0.56
C PHE A 67 23.59 13.92 -1.84
N ASP A 68 23.76 12.94 -2.72
CA ASP A 68 22.84 12.67 -3.83
C ASP A 68 21.59 11.99 -3.26
N GLN A 69 20.41 12.45 -3.67
CA GLN A 69 19.13 12.06 -3.07
C GLN A 69 18.51 10.89 -3.85
N LEU A 70 18.42 9.73 -3.21
CA LEU A 70 17.82 8.52 -3.77
C LEU A 70 16.44 8.28 -3.18
N ILE A 71 15.40 8.22 -4.03
CA ILE A 71 14.01 8.06 -3.63
C ILE A 71 13.47 6.75 -4.22
N TRP A 72 12.99 5.87 -3.34
CA TRP A 72 12.34 4.62 -3.71
C TRP A 72 10.83 4.81 -3.75
N ASP A 73 10.20 4.50 -4.88
CA ASP A 73 8.73 4.48 -4.97
C ASP A 73 8.18 3.26 -4.24
N VAL A 74 7.10 3.39 -3.48
CA VAL A 74 6.57 2.37 -2.57
C VAL A 74 7.57 1.96 -1.48
N GLY A 75 8.77 1.55 -1.87
CA GLY A 75 9.86 1.17 -0.97
C GLY A 75 9.89 -0.30 -0.54
N HIS A 76 8.97 -1.14 -1.02
CA HIS A 76 8.96 -2.59 -0.73
C HIS A 76 10.17 -3.34 -1.35
N GLN A 77 10.83 -2.76 -2.34
CA GLN A 77 12.04 -3.26 -2.99
C GLN A 77 13.34 -2.75 -2.34
N ALA A 78 13.27 -1.90 -1.30
CA ALA A 78 14.40 -1.17 -0.76
C ALA A 78 15.13 -1.88 0.41
N TYR A 79 14.93 -3.18 0.62
CA TYR A 79 15.66 -3.91 1.66
C TYR A 79 17.18 -3.97 1.38
N PRO A 80 17.66 -4.21 0.14
CA PRO A 80 19.07 -4.07 -0.18
C PRO A 80 19.64 -2.68 0.16
N HIS A 81 18.86 -1.61 -0.04
CA HIS A 81 19.22 -0.25 0.36
C HIS A 81 19.42 -0.15 1.89
N LYS A 82 18.50 -0.69 2.70
CA LYS A 82 18.64 -0.69 4.17
C LYS A 82 19.92 -1.43 4.60
N ILE A 83 20.22 -2.57 3.99
CA ILE A 83 21.41 -3.37 4.30
C ILE A 83 22.69 -2.59 4.00
N LEU A 84 22.79 -1.89 2.86
CA LEU A 84 23.97 -1.14 2.44
C LEU A 84 24.11 0.22 3.14
N THR A 85 23.11 0.67 3.86
CA THR A 85 23.06 1.98 4.56
C THR A 85 23.05 1.85 6.08
N GLY A 86 23.83 0.90 6.62
CA GLY A 86 24.11 0.78 8.05
C GLY A 86 23.09 0.02 8.89
N ARG A 87 22.04 -0.56 8.26
CA ARG A 87 20.97 -1.27 8.97
C ARG A 87 21.04 -2.79 8.82
N ARG A 88 22.14 -3.30 8.24
CA ARG A 88 22.34 -4.73 8.00
C ARG A 88 22.05 -5.58 9.23
N ASP A 89 22.69 -5.29 10.35
CA ASP A 89 22.62 -6.11 11.56
C ASP A 89 21.27 -6.04 12.28
N GLN A 90 20.39 -5.12 11.86
CA GLN A 90 19.05 -4.92 12.38
C GLN A 90 17.96 -5.55 11.49
N MET A 91 18.31 -6.13 10.32
CA MET A 91 17.32 -6.65 9.36
C MET A 91 16.40 -7.73 9.95
N SER A 92 16.83 -8.48 10.96
CA SER A 92 15.98 -9.44 11.66
C SER A 92 14.84 -8.81 12.44
N THR A 93 14.89 -7.49 12.70
CA THR A 93 13.85 -6.74 13.43
C THR A 93 12.85 -6.04 12.50
N ILE A 94 13.03 -6.14 11.18
CA ILE A 94 12.17 -5.45 10.23
C ILE A 94 10.71 -5.83 10.40
N ARG A 95 9.80 -4.84 10.35
CA ARG A 95 8.35 -5.01 10.53
C ARG A 95 7.92 -5.41 11.94
N GLN A 96 8.85 -5.50 12.90
CA GLN A 96 8.55 -5.80 14.30
C GLN A 96 8.44 -4.52 15.11
N LYS A 97 7.77 -4.58 16.24
CA LYS A 97 7.65 -3.49 17.19
C LYS A 97 9.03 -3.01 17.64
N GLY A 98 9.28 -1.71 17.52
CA GLY A 98 10.58 -1.10 17.88
C GLY A 98 11.74 -1.46 16.98
N GLY A 99 11.51 -2.25 15.92
CA GLY A 99 12.50 -2.60 14.92
C GLY A 99 12.45 -1.71 13.69
N LEU A 100 13.13 -2.14 12.62
CA LEU A 100 13.18 -1.40 11.35
C LEU A 100 11.79 -1.29 10.71
N HIS A 101 11.52 -0.12 10.13
CA HIS A 101 10.31 0.14 9.35
C HIS A 101 10.26 -0.76 8.10
N PRO A 102 9.06 -1.17 7.67
CA PRO A 102 8.87 -2.02 6.48
C PRO A 102 9.28 -1.35 5.16
N PHE A 103 9.30 -0.02 5.14
CA PHE A 103 9.65 0.83 4.01
C PHE A 103 10.72 1.85 4.42
N PRO A 104 11.37 2.55 3.47
CA PRO A 104 12.21 3.72 3.79
C PRO A 104 11.44 4.73 4.65
N TRP A 105 12.10 5.21 5.70
CA TRP A 105 11.51 6.11 6.69
C TRP A 105 12.52 7.19 7.11
N ARG A 106 12.19 8.46 6.87
CA ARG A 106 13.10 9.60 7.14
C ARG A 106 13.62 9.67 8.58
N GLY A 107 12.82 9.25 9.53
CA GLY A 107 13.22 9.20 10.94
C GLY A 107 14.13 8.02 11.30
N GLU A 108 14.35 7.06 10.39
CA GLU A 108 15.16 5.88 10.60
C GLU A 108 16.60 6.07 10.11
N SER A 109 16.79 6.78 9.01
CA SER A 109 18.09 6.96 8.37
C SER A 109 18.16 8.21 7.52
N GLU A 110 19.32 8.89 7.51
CA GLU A 110 19.62 10.01 6.61
C GLU A 110 19.59 9.62 5.11
N PHE A 111 19.75 8.33 4.81
CA PHE A 111 19.66 7.78 3.46
C PHE A 111 18.21 7.63 2.97
N ASP A 112 17.23 7.67 3.85
CA ASP A 112 15.81 7.56 3.53
C ASP A 112 15.21 8.96 3.29
N VAL A 113 15.40 9.48 2.08
CA VAL A 113 15.04 10.86 1.69
C VAL A 113 13.55 11.15 1.85
N LEU A 114 12.69 10.17 1.58
CA LEU A 114 11.24 10.23 1.67
C LEU A 114 10.72 9.03 2.44
N SER A 115 9.83 9.27 3.41
CA SER A 115 9.03 8.19 4.01
C SER A 115 8.00 7.73 3.00
N VAL A 116 8.01 6.44 2.67
CA VAL A 116 7.18 5.87 1.61
C VAL A 116 6.37 4.67 2.10
N GLY A 117 5.52 4.12 1.25
CA GLY A 117 4.62 3.00 1.51
C GLY A 117 3.51 2.94 0.47
N HIS A 118 2.96 4.09 0.07
CA HIS A 118 2.06 4.21 -1.08
C HIS A 118 2.86 4.48 -2.36
N SER A 119 2.37 3.98 -3.49
CA SER A 119 3.04 4.09 -4.78
C SER A 119 2.93 5.45 -5.43
N SER A 120 3.76 5.67 -6.46
CA SER A 120 3.59 6.72 -7.47
C SER A 120 3.87 8.14 -7.00
N THR A 121 4.55 8.28 -5.85
CA THR A 121 4.87 9.58 -5.24
C THR A 121 6.32 10.03 -5.49
N SER A 122 7.20 9.11 -5.89
CA SER A 122 8.64 9.34 -5.97
C SER A 122 9.02 10.44 -6.96
N ILE A 123 8.42 10.46 -8.14
CA ILE A 123 8.74 11.44 -9.20
C ILE A 123 8.31 12.84 -8.76
N SER A 124 7.10 13.00 -8.21
CA SER A 124 6.63 14.30 -7.71
C SER A 124 7.52 14.84 -6.58
N ALA A 125 7.84 14.00 -5.60
CA ALA A 125 8.72 14.38 -4.51
C ALA A 125 10.14 14.69 -5.01
N GLY A 126 10.67 13.85 -5.91
CA GLY A 126 11.97 14.03 -6.54
C GLY A 126 12.07 15.32 -7.35
N LEU A 127 11.02 15.66 -8.09
CA LEU A 127 10.96 16.94 -8.82
C LEU A 127 11.09 18.14 -7.87
N GLY A 128 10.33 18.12 -6.76
CA GLY A 128 10.43 19.17 -5.75
C GLY A 128 11.83 19.28 -5.12
N ILE A 129 12.46 18.14 -4.83
CA ILE A 129 13.82 18.07 -4.28
C ILE A 129 14.87 18.58 -5.31
N ALA A 130 14.73 18.18 -6.58
CA ALA A 130 15.61 18.62 -7.65
C ALA A 130 15.55 20.13 -7.88
N ILE A 131 14.35 20.72 -7.91
CA ILE A 131 14.15 22.17 -8.02
C ILE A 131 14.79 22.91 -6.83
N ALA A 132 14.62 22.38 -5.61
CA ALA A 132 15.27 22.97 -4.44
C ALA A 132 16.79 22.93 -4.55
N ALA A 133 17.36 21.80 -4.99
CA ALA A 133 18.78 21.65 -5.20
C ALA A 133 19.33 22.61 -6.29
N GLU A 134 18.60 22.81 -7.37
CA GLU A 134 18.96 23.76 -8.43
C GLU A 134 18.95 25.21 -7.90
N ARG A 135 17.94 25.61 -7.14
CA ARG A 135 17.84 26.97 -6.56
C ARG A 135 18.95 27.27 -5.55
N GLU A 136 19.39 26.26 -4.82
CA GLU A 136 20.50 26.34 -3.85
C GLU A 136 21.87 26.23 -4.52
N ASN A 137 21.95 25.91 -5.82
CA ASN A 137 23.17 25.53 -6.52
C ASN A 137 23.94 24.41 -5.77
N ALA A 138 23.21 23.46 -5.19
CA ALA A 138 23.76 22.44 -4.32
C ALA A 138 24.65 21.40 -5.05
N GLY A 139 24.50 21.25 -6.37
CA GLY A 139 25.27 20.31 -7.18
C GLY A 139 24.97 18.84 -6.93
N ARG A 140 23.93 18.52 -6.14
CA ARG A 140 23.48 17.16 -5.84
C ARG A 140 22.53 16.63 -6.91
N GLN A 141 22.58 15.32 -7.14
CA GLN A 141 21.68 14.63 -8.06
C GLN A 141 20.42 14.16 -7.31
N THR A 142 19.29 14.08 -8.04
CA THR A 142 18.05 13.50 -7.55
C THR A 142 17.69 12.30 -8.42
N VAL A 143 17.58 11.12 -7.80
CA VAL A 143 17.30 9.84 -8.47
C VAL A 143 16.04 9.24 -7.89
N CYS A 144 15.06 8.94 -8.74
CA CYS A 144 13.80 8.30 -8.37
C CYS A 144 13.73 6.91 -8.99
N VAL A 145 13.53 5.87 -8.18
CA VAL A 145 13.31 4.50 -8.66
C VAL A 145 11.84 4.18 -8.55
N ILE A 146 11.20 3.91 -9.69
CA ILE A 146 9.77 3.60 -9.77
C ILE A 146 9.54 2.29 -10.52
N GLY A 147 8.58 1.47 -10.08
CA GLY A 147 8.18 0.25 -10.76
C GLY A 147 7.21 0.50 -11.91
N ASP A 148 7.15 -0.45 -12.84
CA ASP A 148 6.29 -0.47 -14.02
C ASP A 148 4.78 -0.39 -13.67
N GLY A 149 4.34 -1.03 -12.59
CA GLY A 149 2.99 -0.86 -12.08
C GLY A 149 2.72 0.54 -11.51
N ALA A 150 3.69 1.11 -10.78
CA ALA A 150 3.53 2.40 -10.11
C ALA A 150 3.57 3.60 -11.08
N ILE A 151 4.32 3.51 -12.19
CA ILE A 151 4.40 4.59 -13.18
C ILE A 151 3.08 4.78 -13.96
N THR A 152 2.17 3.80 -13.92
CA THR A 152 0.88 3.90 -14.60
C THR A 152 -0.14 4.79 -13.88
N ALA A 153 0.10 5.19 -12.65
CA ALA A 153 -0.81 6.04 -11.89
C ALA A 153 -0.80 7.50 -12.38
N GLY A 154 -1.94 8.18 -12.27
CA GLY A 154 -2.11 9.56 -12.73
C GLY A 154 -1.07 10.52 -12.17
N MET A 155 -0.79 10.46 -10.85
CA MET A 155 0.22 11.32 -10.21
C MET A 155 1.62 11.16 -10.82
N ALA A 156 2.03 9.94 -11.19
CA ALA A 156 3.30 9.73 -11.86
C ALA A 156 3.35 10.40 -13.24
N PHE A 157 2.26 10.31 -14.02
CA PHE A 157 2.13 11.01 -15.30
C PHE A 157 2.12 12.53 -15.16
N GLU A 158 1.40 13.07 -14.18
CA GLU A 158 1.38 14.49 -13.86
C GLU A 158 2.81 14.99 -13.54
N ALA A 159 3.56 14.22 -12.75
CA ALA A 159 4.93 14.55 -12.40
C ALA A 159 5.89 14.48 -13.59
N LEU A 160 5.77 13.45 -14.44
CA LEU A 160 6.56 13.34 -15.67
C LEU A 160 6.28 14.52 -16.61
N ASN A 161 5.01 14.83 -16.86
CA ASN A 161 4.61 15.98 -17.68
C ASN A 161 5.19 17.30 -17.15
N HIS A 162 5.13 17.51 -15.83
CA HIS A 162 5.64 18.73 -15.20
C HIS A 162 7.18 18.80 -15.24
N ALA A 163 7.87 17.70 -14.94
CA ALA A 163 9.33 17.64 -14.96
C ALA A 163 9.90 17.89 -16.37
N GLY A 164 9.25 17.33 -17.40
CA GLY A 164 9.62 17.55 -18.79
C GLY A 164 9.44 19.00 -19.21
N ALA A 165 8.32 19.63 -18.86
CA ALA A 165 8.05 21.03 -19.16
C ALA A 165 9.06 22.00 -18.49
N LEU A 166 9.54 21.66 -17.29
CA LEU A 166 10.52 22.45 -16.55
C LEU A 166 11.97 22.18 -16.95
N HIS A 167 12.24 21.11 -17.69
CA HIS A 167 13.59 20.63 -18.03
C HIS A 167 14.50 20.42 -16.80
N THR A 168 13.93 20.02 -15.66
CA THR A 168 14.64 19.87 -14.39
C THR A 168 15.65 18.73 -14.43
N ASN A 169 16.84 18.94 -13.84
CA ASN A 169 17.86 17.91 -13.71
C ASN A 169 17.43 16.84 -12.71
N MET A 170 16.92 15.72 -13.19
CA MET A 170 16.58 14.55 -12.38
C MET A 170 16.69 13.26 -13.19
N LEU A 171 16.94 12.16 -12.51
CA LEU A 171 16.96 10.83 -13.11
C LEU A 171 15.77 10.01 -12.56
N VAL A 172 14.93 9.52 -13.45
CA VAL A 172 13.91 8.52 -13.16
C VAL A 172 14.41 7.17 -13.66
N ILE A 173 14.40 6.16 -12.79
CA ILE A 173 14.73 4.78 -13.15
C ILE A 173 13.44 3.98 -13.14
N LEU A 174 12.99 3.57 -14.32
CA LEU A 174 11.88 2.66 -14.50
C LEU A 174 12.38 1.23 -14.34
N ASN A 175 12.05 0.62 -13.20
CA ASN A 175 12.35 -0.77 -12.90
C ASN A 175 11.20 -1.66 -13.40
N ASP A 176 11.33 -2.18 -14.60
CA ASP A 176 10.33 -2.99 -15.26
C ASP A 176 10.59 -4.49 -15.02
N ASN A 177 9.64 -5.14 -14.37
CA ASN A 177 9.65 -6.58 -14.16
C ASN A 177 8.34 -7.25 -14.60
N GLU A 178 7.51 -6.53 -15.38
CA GLU A 178 6.22 -6.96 -15.93
C GLU A 178 5.17 -7.29 -14.85
N MET A 179 5.39 -6.84 -13.61
CA MET A 179 4.53 -7.17 -12.46
C MET A 179 4.39 -6.01 -11.47
N SER A 180 3.17 -5.81 -11.00
CA SER A 180 2.89 -5.13 -9.72
C SER A 180 2.91 -6.14 -8.55
N ILE A 181 1.83 -6.32 -7.80
CA ILE A 181 1.65 -7.50 -6.93
C ILE A 181 1.34 -8.72 -7.81
N SER A 182 0.38 -8.61 -8.72
CA SER A 182 0.06 -9.55 -9.80
C SER A 182 0.65 -9.08 -11.14
N GLU A 183 0.33 -9.78 -12.23
CA GLU A 183 0.67 -9.33 -13.58
C GLU A 183 0.07 -7.94 -13.85
N ASN A 184 0.86 -7.07 -14.48
CA ASN A 184 0.41 -5.73 -14.81
C ASN A 184 -0.71 -5.73 -15.85
N VAL A 185 -1.65 -4.82 -15.68
CA VAL A 185 -2.75 -4.60 -16.62
C VAL A 185 -2.66 -3.23 -17.28
N GLY A 186 -3.30 -3.07 -18.43
CA GLY A 186 -3.44 -1.79 -19.13
C GLY A 186 -2.57 -1.62 -20.35
N ALA A 187 -2.92 -0.59 -21.15
CA ALA A 187 -2.31 -0.33 -22.46
C ALA A 187 -0.85 0.12 -22.37
N LEU A 188 -0.48 0.83 -21.31
CA LEU A 188 0.91 1.27 -21.10
C LEU A 188 1.84 0.08 -20.89
N ASN A 189 1.41 -0.93 -20.13
CA ASN A 189 2.18 -2.15 -19.95
C ASN A 189 2.40 -2.87 -21.29
N ASN A 190 1.35 -2.96 -22.13
CA ASN A 190 1.47 -3.50 -23.48
C ASN A 190 2.40 -2.67 -24.37
N HIS A 191 2.48 -1.36 -24.15
CA HIS A 191 3.42 -0.48 -24.87
C HIS A 191 4.86 -0.75 -24.44
N LEU A 192 5.14 -0.85 -23.15
CA LEU A 192 6.45 -1.21 -22.61
C LEU A 192 6.89 -2.59 -23.13
N ALA A 193 6.03 -3.59 -23.09
CA ALA A 193 6.31 -4.92 -23.60
C ALA A 193 6.65 -4.92 -25.12
N ARG A 194 6.02 -4.05 -25.93
CA ARG A 194 6.35 -3.89 -27.36
C ARG A 194 7.73 -3.26 -27.59
N ILE A 195 8.17 -2.35 -26.74
CA ILE A 195 9.53 -1.81 -26.81
C ILE A 195 10.55 -2.96 -26.68
N PHE A 196 10.29 -3.97 -25.86
CA PHE A 196 11.14 -5.15 -25.70
C PHE A 196 11.12 -6.11 -26.89
N SER A 197 9.99 -6.27 -27.56
CA SER A 197 9.83 -7.23 -28.65
C SER A 197 10.22 -6.71 -30.04
N GLY A 198 10.49 -5.40 -30.16
CA GLY A 198 10.81 -4.75 -31.44
C GLY A 198 12.24 -5.01 -31.92
N SER A 199 12.48 -4.77 -33.22
CA SER A 199 13.79 -4.90 -33.88
C SER A 199 14.90 -4.03 -33.23
N PHE A 200 14.51 -3.00 -32.48
CA PHE A 200 15.43 -2.11 -31.77
C PHE A 200 16.19 -2.86 -30.64
N TYR A 201 15.51 -3.72 -29.89
CA TYR A 201 16.15 -4.53 -28.82
C TYR A 201 17.19 -5.51 -29.40
N SER A 202 16.92 -6.13 -30.55
CA SER A 202 17.88 -7.02 -31.20
C SER A 202 19.14 -6.28 -31.68
N THR A 203 18.96 -5.05 -32.16
CA THR A 203 20.07 -4.21 -32.66
C THR A 203 20.95 -3.72 -31.50
N VAL A 204 20.37 -3.36 -30.35
CA VAL A 204 21.12 -2.96 -29.15
C VAL A 204 21.85 -4.16 -28.54
N ARG A 205 21.19 -5.32 -28.44
CA ARG A 205 21.79 -6.56 -27.92
C ARG A 205 22.95 -7.08 -28.76
N ASP A 206 22.84 -7.00 -30.08
CA ASP A 206 23.91 -7.42 -31.00
C ASP A 206 24.99 -6.35 -31.14
N GLY A 207 24.62 -5.07 -30.93
CA GLY A 207 25.57 -3.95 -30.86
C GLY A 207 26.42 -3.97 -29.58
N SER A 208 25.85 -4.33 -28.41
CA SER A 208 26.58 -4.35 -27.15
C SER A 208 27.76 -5.33 -27.12
N LYS A 209 27.69 -6.44 -27.87
CA LYS A 209 28.84 -7.35 -28.05
C LYS A 209 29.97 -6.78 -28.89
N LYS A 210 29.70 -5.74 -29.70
CA LYS A 210 30.73 -5.03 -30.53
C LYS A 210 31.16 -3.67 -29.96
N ILE A 211 30.43 -3.14 -28.96
CA ILE A 211 30.66 -1.78 -28.40
C ILE A 211 31.65 -1.79 -27.23
N LEU A 212 31.97 -2.95 -26.65
CA LEU A 212 33.06 -3.05 -25.65
C LEU A 212 34.44 -2.72 -26.23
N ASP A 213 34.62 -2.77 -27.56
CA ASP A 213 35.90 -2.40 -28.21
C ASP A 213 35.92 -1.04 -28.90
N LYS A 214 34.76 -0.36 -29.06
CA LYS A 214 34.73 0.99 -29.66
C LYS A 214 33.53 1.76 -29.14
N VAL A 215 33.70 2.52 -28.07
CA VAL A 215 32.77 3.54 -27.61
C VAL A 215 32.46 4.52 -28.77
N PRO A 216 31.25 4.50 -29.36
CA PRO A 216 30.85 5.63 -30.20
C PRO A 216 30.44 6.74 -29.26
N THR A 217 31.39 7.50 -28.97
CA THR A 217 31.43 8.89 -28.57
C THR A 217 30.09 9.52 -28.23
N VAL A 218 30.04 10.07 -27.04
CA VAL A 218 29.22 11.19 -26.56
C VAL A 218 28.75 12.15 -27.70
N LYS A 219 29.45 12.20 -28.81
CA LYS A 219 29.14 13.01 -30.00
C LYS A 219 27.80 12.65 -30.68
N ASN A 220 27.40 11.38 -30.77
CA ASN A 220 26.11 11.00 -31.38
C ASN A 220 24.95 11.22 -30.42
N PHE A 221 25.21 11.12 -29.12
CA PHE A 221 24.25 11.40 -28.08
C PHE A 221 24.04 12.92 -27.92
N MET A 222 25.11 13.71 -27.94
CA MET A 222 25.02 15.18 -27.95
C MET A 222 24.34 15.70 -29.23
N LYS A 223 24.49 15.03 -30.36
CA LYS A 223 23.84 15.42 -31.61
C LYS A 223 22.30 15.20 -31.53
N LYS A 224 21.84 14.13 -30.91
CA LYS A 224 20.39 13.89 -30.66
C LYS A 224 19.83 14.94 -29.71
N THR A 225 20.58 15.32 -28.67
CA THR A 225 20.15 16.34 -27.67
C THR A 225 20.12 17.74 -28.32
N GLU A 226 21.06 18.05 -29.24
CA GLU A 226 21.12 19.33 -29.94
C GLU A 226 20.00 19.44 -31.02
N GLU A 227 19.62 18.34 -31.64
CA GLU A 227 18.51 18.26 -32.60
C GLU A 227 17.16 18.42 -31.91
N HIS A 228 16.97 17.89 -30.70
CA HIS A 228 15.76 18.10 -29.87
C HIS A 228 15.60 19.57 -29.43
N MET A 229 16.70 20.27 -29.15
CA MET A 229 16.65 21.71 -28.82
C MET A 229 16.34 22.61 -30.01
N LYS A 230 16.35 22.11 -31.23
CA LYS A 230 16.13 22.91 -32.48
C LYS A 230 14.72 22.72 -33.09
N GLY A 231 13.77 22.10 -32.38
CA GLY A 231 12.38 22.01 -32.82
C GLY A 231 12.16 21.08 -34.02
N VAL A 232 12.90 19.98 -34.10
CA VAL A 232 12.76 18.99 -35.19
C VAL A 232 11.60 18.03 -34.90
N MET A 233 10.77 17.82 -35.91
CA MET A 233 9.62 16.91 -35.96
C MET A 233 9.91 15.56 -35.28
N PHE A 234 8.94 15.12 -34.46
CA PHE A 234 8.92 13.82 -33.82
C PHE A 234 9.23 12.70 -34.81
N SER A 235 10.21 11.85 -34.50
CA SER A 235 10.44 10.67 -35.31
C SER A 235 9.33 9.62 -35.00
N PRO A 236 8.91 8.81 -35.99
CA PRO A 236 7.93 7.74 -35.76
C PRO A 236 8.35 6.70 -34.70
N GLU A 237 9.56 6.79 -34.20
CA GLU A 237 10.21 5.86 -33.27
C GLU A 237 10.39 6.45 -31.85
N SER A 238 9.89 7.69 -31.57
CA SER A 238 10.01 8.28 -30.23
C SER A 238 9.11 7.57 -29.23
N THR A 239 9.63 7.38 -28.00
CA THR A 239 8.83 6.80 -26.90
C THR A 239 7.93 7.86 -26.29
N LEU A 240 6.87 7.44 -25.59
CA LEU A 240 6.00 8.33 -24.80
C LEU A 240 6.82 9.25 -23.87
N PHE A 241 7.90 8.76 -23.30
CA PHE A 241 8.74 9.54 -22.38
C PHE A 241 9.53 10.64 -23.09
N GLU A 242 9.99 10.38 -24.32
CA GLU A 242 10.64 11.40 -25.15
C GLU A 242 9.63 12.49 -25.55
N GLU A 243 8.39 12.12 -25.84
CA GLU A 243 7.30 13.06 -26.11
C GLU A 243 7.01 13.97 -24.88
N LEU A 244 7.17 13.43 -23.67
CA LEU A 244 7.07 14.21 -22.44
C LEU A 244 8.34 15.04 -22.12
N GLY A 245 9.36 15.02 -22.99
CA GLY A 245 10.57 15.82 -22.84
C GLY A 245 11.69 15.16 -22.05
N PHE A 246 11.60 13.86 -21.74
CA PHE A 246 12.67 13.12 -21.09
C PHE A 246 13.69 12.59 -22.11
N ASN A 247 14.95 12.61 -21.72
CA ASN A 247 15.97 11.86 -22.41
C ASN A 247 15.86 10.38 -21.99
N TYR A 248 15.27 9.57 -22.87
CA TYR A 248 15.02 8.15 -22.61
C TYR A 248 16.20 7.28 -23.03
N LEU A 249 16.62 6.38 -22.13
CA LEU A 249 17.61 5.36 -22.38
C LEU A 249 17.13 3.99 -21.91
N GLY A 250 17.33 2.98 -22.72
CA GLY A 250 16.97 1.59 -22.40
C GLY A 250 16.10 0.94 -23.46
N PRO A 251 15.55 -0.26 -23.16
CA PRO A 251 15.78 -1.00 -21.92
C PRO A 251 17.18 -1.65 -21.84
N ILE A 252 17.76 -1.72 -20.64
CA ILE A 252 19.01 -2.44 -20.36
C ILE A 252 18.79 -3.56 -19.36
N ASP A 253 19.71 -4.52 -19.25
CA ASP A 253 19.64 -5.59 -18.27
C ASP A 253 19.93 -5.08 -16.85
N GLY A 254 18.90 -5.00 -16.01
CA GLY A 254 18.99 -4.57 -14.62
C GLY A 254 19.71 -5.55 -13.69
N HIS A 255 20.15 -6.71 -14.19
CA HIS A 255 20.99 -7.68 -13.47
C HIS A 255 22.46 -7.69 -13.94
N ASN A 256 22.80 -6.86 -14.92
CA ASN A 256 24.17 -6.66 -15.37
C ASN A 256 24.80 -5.47 -14.64
N ILE A 257 25.53 -5.75 -13.55
CA ILE A 257 26.13 -4.69 -12.69
C ILE A 257 27.11 -3.79 -13.45
N ASP A 258 27.89 -4.34 -14.39
CA ASP A 258 28.86 -3.57 -15.16
C ASP A 258 28.18 -2.60 -16.11
N GLU A 259 27.13 -3.05 -16.79
CA GLU A 259 26.30 -2.22 -17.68
C GLU A 259 25.56 -1.13 -16.90
N LEU A 260 24.99 -1.46 -15.74
CA LEU A 260 24.33 -0.50 -14.85
C LEU A 260 25.30 0.61 -14.41
N ILE A 261 26.49 0.25 -13.92
CA ILE A 261 27.49 1.23 -13.46
C ILE A 261 27.96 2.12 -14.61
N ALA A 262 28.24 1.53 -15.77
CA ALA A 262 28.68 2.31 -16.94
C ALA A 262 27.59 3.30 -17.38
N THR A 263 26.34 2.84 -17.47
CA THR A 263 25.20 3.65 -17.88
C THR A 263 24.90 4.76 -16.87
N LEU A 264 24.78 4.44 -15.59
CA LEU A 264 24.49 5.42 -14.53
C LEU A 264 25.61 6.47 -14.40
N SER A 265 26.87 6.06 -14.54
CA SER A 265 28.01 6.99 -14.52
C SER A 265 27.94 8.00 -15.68
N ASN A 266 27.54 7.56 -16.85
CA ASN A 266 27.37 8.45 -18.01
C ASN A 266 26.15 9.38 -17.83
N MET A 267 25.03 8.86 -17.31
CA MET A 267 23.81 9.64 -17.12
C MET A 267 23.92 10.68 -16.00
N ARG A 268 24.71 10.41 -14.97
CA ARG A 268 24.90 11.32 -13.83
C ARG A 268 25.32 12.73 -14.25
N ASP A 269 26.12 12.84 -15.28
CA ASP A 269 26.71 14.12 -15.72
C ASP A 269 25.88 14.83 -16.82
N LEU A 270 24.79 14.19 -17.29
CA LEU A 270 23.86 14.77 -18.25
C LEU A 270 22.93 15.80 -17.61
N LYS A 271 22.38 16.70 -18.44
CA LYS A 271 21.47 17.76 -18.01
C LYS A 271 20.05 17.51 -18.52
N GLY A 272 19.08 18.07 -17.79
CA GLY A 272 17.66 17.91 -18.06
C GLY A 272 17.09 16.60 -17.48
N PRO A 273 15.77 16.36 -17.65
CA PRO A 273 15.12 15.18 -17.13
C PRO A 273 15.51 13.94 -17.92
N GLN A 274 15.85 12.88 -17.21
CA GLN A 274 16.31 11.63 -17.79
C GLN A 274 15.48 10.48 -17.29
N LEU A 275 15.25 9.48 -18.16
CA LEU A 275 14.58 8.23 -17.81
C LEU A 275 15.43 7.05 -18.27
N LEU A 276 15.90 6.26 -17.31
CA LEU A 276 16.57 4.99 -17.55
C LEU A 276 15.55 3.85 -17.36
N HIS A 277 15.32 3.08 -18.42
CA HIS A 277 14.49 1.90 -18.39
C HIS A 277 15.36 0.66 -18.19
N ILE A 278 15.14 -0.08 -17.10
CA ILE A 278 15.85 -1.32 -16.81
C ILE A 278 14.87 -2.49 -16.74
N LYS A 279 15.31 -3.64 -17.20
CA LYS A 279 14.55 -4.90 -17.07
C LYS A 279 15.12 -5.73 -15.94
N THR A 280 14.26 -6.10 -14.99
CA THR A 280 14.61 -6.96 -13.86
C THR A 280 13.67 -8.17 -13.76
N LYS A 281 13.98 -9.09 -12.85
CA LYS A 281 13.14 -10.25 -12.55
C LYS A 281 12.87 -10.33 -11.05
N LYS A 282 11.61 -10.32 -10.66
CA LYS A 282 11.21 -10.58 -9.27
C LYS A 282 11.72 -11.93 -8.80
N GLY A 283 12.25 -12.00 -7.57
CA GLY A 283 12.77 -13.23 -7.00
C GLY A 283 14.12 -13.68 -7.55
N LYS A 284 14.83 -12.85 -8.33
CA LYS A 284 16.10 -13.18 -8.99
C LYS A 284 17.09 -13.88 -8.07
N GLY A 285 17.56 -15.05 -8.51
CA GLY A 285 18.56 -15.85 -7.80
C GLY A 285 17.99 -16.76 -6.70
N TYR A 286 16.65 -16.77 -6.52
CA TYR A 286 15.99 -17.70 -5.63
C TYR A 286 14.84 -18.42 -6.37
N THR A 287 15.08 -19.65 -6.79
CA THR A 287 14.17 -20.41 -7.66
C THR A 287 12.71 -20.47 -7.17
N PRO A 288 12.39 -20.66 -5.86
CA PRO A 288 11.02 -20.63 -5.40
C PRO A 288 10.32 -19.28 -5.69
N ALA A 289 11.00 -18.16 -5.42
CA ALA A 289 10.44 -16.82 -5.66
C ALA A 289 10.38 -16.46 -7.16
N GLU A 290 11.28 -16.98 -7.98
CA GLU A 290 11.21 -16.81 -9.45
C GLU A 290 10.04 -17.56 -10.08
N LYS A 291 9.62 -18.69 -9.47
CA LYS A 291 8.47 -19.50 -9.94
C LYS A 291 7.14 -18.97 -9.42
N ASP A 292 7.13 -18.39 -8.23
CA ASP A 292 5.92 -17.84 -7.59
C ASP A 292 6.23 -16.44 -7.00
N PRO A 293 6.42 -15.43 -7.87
CA PRO A 293 6.74 -14.07 -7.41
C PRO A 293 5.59 -13.41 -6.63
N ILE A 294 4.37 -13.88 -6.78
CA ILE A 294 3.18 -13.41 -6.05
C ILE A 294 3.23 -13.94 -4.62
N GLY A 295 3.36 -15.25 -4.43
CA GLY A 295 3.47 -15.86 -3.10
C GLY A 295 4.68 -15.36 -2.31
N PHE A 296 5.78 -15.02 -3.01
CA PHE A 296 6.99 -14.47 -2.41
C PHE A 296 7.06 -12.93 -2.43
N HIS A 297 5.98 -12.24 -2.79
CA HIS A 297 5.93 -10.77 -2.69
C HIS A 297 6.04 -10.30 -1.24
N GLY A 298 5.17 -10.82 -0.37
CA GLY A 298 5.19 -10.56 1.07
C GLY A 298 5.10 -11.87 1.86
N VAL A 299 6.24 -12.32 2.40
CA VAL A 299 6.33 -13.65 3.03
C VAL A 299 6.22 -13.58 4.56
N PRO A 300 5.59 -14.57 5.22
CA PRO A 300 5.77 -14.83 6.63
C PRO A 300 7.18 -15.40 6.89
N LYS A 301 7.50 -15.71 8.14
CA LYS A 301 8.69 -16.53 8.45
C LYS A 301 8.59 -17.88 7.75
N PHE A 302 9.67 -18.34 7.11
CA PHE A 302 9.68 -19.59 6.35
C PHE A 302 11.08 -20.21 6.32
N ASP A 303 11.17 -21.47 5.92
CA ASP A 303 12.46 -22.12 5.69
C ASP A 303 12.96 -21.83 4.27
N HIS A 304 13.99 -20.99 4.17
CA HIS A 304 14.56 -20.59 2.88
C HIS A 304 15.28 -21.71 2.13
N LEU A 305 15.70 -22.79 2.81
CA LEU A 305 16.35 -23.93 2.15
C LEU A 305 15.35 -24.75 1.36
N SER A 306 14.17 -25.01 1.94
CA SER A 306 13.11 -25.76 1.25
C SER A 306 12.21 -24.85 0.37
N GLY A 307 12.14 -23.55 0.66
CA GLY A 307 11.24 -22.62 0.02
C GLY A 307 9.76 -22.82 0.37
N GLN A 308 9.45 -23.65 1.38
CA GLN A 308 8.07 -23.92 1.77
C GLN A 308 7.54 -22.82 2.66
N LEU A 309 6.46 -22.18 2.20
CA LEU A 309 5.69 -21.23 3.00
C LEU A 309 4.79 -22.01 3.99
N PRO A 310 4.63 -21.53 5.24
CA PRO A 310 3.77 -22.21 6.20
C PRO A 310 2.31 -22.21 5.74
N LYS A 311 1.66 -23.36 5.86
CA LYS A 311 0.20 -23.48 5.61
C LYS A 311 -0.55 -22.97 6.83
N SER A 312 -1.54 -22.12 6.62
CA SER A 312 -2.44 -21.69 7.68
C SER A 312 -3.59 -22.69 7.81
N ASN A 313 -3.80 -23.22 9.03
CA ASN A 313 -4.98 -23.98 9.38
C ASN A 313 -6.01 -23.12 10.14
N ALA A 314 -5.87 -21.79 10.06
CA ALA A 314 -6.74 -20.84 10.75
C ALA A 314 -8.12 -20.73 10.06
N THR A 315 -9.08 -20.14 10.78
CA THR A 315 -10.36 -19.70 10.21
C THR A 315 -10.15 -18.81 8.98
N PRO A 316 -11.10 -18.75 8.03
CA PRO A 316 -10.96 -17.91 6.85
C PRO A 316 -10.70 -16.45 7.21
N THR A 317 -9.95 -15.75 6.37
CA THR A 317 -9.74 -14.31 6.54
C THR A 317 -10.99 -13.52 6.12
N TYR A 318 -11.14 -12.29 6.59
CA TYR A 318 -12.23 -11.41 6.14
C TYR A 318 -12.18 -11.15 4.62
N SER A 319 -11.00 -11.04 4.03
CA SER A 319 -10.86 -10.96 2.57
C SER A 319 -11.43 -12.21 1.86
N LYS A 320 -11.23 -13.42 2.42
CA LYS A 320 -11.83 -14.64 1.88
C LYS A 320 -13.36 -14.63 2.05
N ILE A 321 -13.87 -14.19 3.19
CA ILE A 321 -15.32 -14.03 3.45
C ILE A 321 -15.94 -13.07 2.42
N PHE A 322 -15.29 -11.95 2.13
CA PHE A 322 -15.70 -11.02 1.08
C PHE A 322 -15.67 -11.69 -0.31
N GLY A 323 -14.58 -12.36 -0.66
CA GLY A 323 -14.45 -13.03 -1.97
C GLY A 323 -15.52 -14.11 -2.19
N ASP A 324 -15.82 -14.90 -1.15
CA ASP A 324 -16.89 -15.91 -1.19
C ASP A 324 -18.26 -15.27 -1.37
N TRP A 325 -18.55 -14.20 -0.62
CA TRP A 325 -19.78 -13.42 -0.77
C TRP A 325 -19.89 -12.82 -2.18
N LEU A 326 -18.80 -12.29 -2.73
CA LEU A 326 -18.81 -11.70 -4.06
C LEU A 326 -19.13 -12.74 -5.14
N CYS A 327 -18.57 -13.95 -5.04
CA CYS A 327 -18.88 -15.07 -5.93
C CYS A 327 -20.35 -15.50 -5.80
N GLU A 328 -20.84 -15.63 -4.57
CA GLU A 328 -22.25 -15.99 -4.30
C GLU A 328 -23.23 -14.98 -4.88
N MET A 329 -22.90 -13.68 -4.80
CA MET A 329 -23.74 -12.62 -5.35
C MET A 329 -23.68 -12.56 -6.88
N ALA A 330 -22.52 -12.80 -7.49
CA ALA A 330 -22.36 -12.82 -8.95
C ALA A 330 -23.15 -13.97 -9.61
N GLU A 331 -23.32 -15.10 -8.93
CA GLU A 331 -24.20 -16.19 -9.40
C GLU A 331 -25.67 -15.76 -9.48
N ARG A 332 -26.07 -14.80 -8.64
CA ARG A 332 -27.45 -14.34 -8.54
C ARG A 332 -27.77 -13.11 -9.37
N ASP A 333 -26.76 -12.26 -9.60
CA ASP A 333 -26.95 -10.98 -10.28
C ASP A 333 -25.86 -10.72 -11.34
N PRO A 334 -26.18 -10.86 -12.65
CA PRO A 334 -25.23 -10.60 -13.73
C PRO A 334 -24.86 -9.12 -13.86
N LYS A 335 -25.55 -8.21 -13.15
CA LYS A 335 -25.22 -6.77 -13.12
C LYS A 335 -24.16 -6.42 -12.09
N LEU A 336 -23.79 -7.35 -11.20
CA LEU A 336 -22.69 -7.15 -10.27
C LEU A 336 -21.37 -7.01 -11.03
N ILE A 337 -20.59 -5.98 -10.69
CA ILE A 337 -19.23 -5.77 -11.20
C ILE A 337 -18.29 -5.61 -10.01
N GLY A 338 -17.27 -6.44 -9.94
CA GLY A 338 -16.20 -6.34 -8.94
C GLY A 338 -15.00 -5.57 -9.51
N ILE A 339 -14.56 -4.53 -8.81
CA ILE A 339 -13.46 -3.64 -9.22
C ILE A 339 -12.41 -3.62 -8.12
N THR A 340 -11.13 -3.71 -8.49
CA THR A 340 -10.01 -3.55 -7.57
C THR A 340 -8.86 -2.78 -8.20
N PRO A 341 -8.20 -1.85 -7.48
CA PRO A 341 -6.98 -1.20 -7.95
C PRO A 341 -5.74 -2.04 -7.56
N ALA A 342 -5.34 -2.97 -8.46
CA ALA A 342 -4.13 -3.81 -8.34
C ALA A 342 -4.07 -4.73 -7.10
N MET A 343 -5.22 -5.03 -6.46
CA MET A 343 -5.25 -5.77 -5.19
C MET A 343 -6.05 -7.08 -5.25
N ARG A 344 -6.03 -7.77 -6.40
CA ARG A 344 -6.77 -9.02 -6.64
C ARG A 344 -6.57 -10.06 -5.52
N GLU A 345 -5.32 -10.36 -5.20
CA GLU A 345 -4.95 -11.35 -4.19
C GLU A 345 -5.29 -10.83 -2.79
N GLY A 346 -4.89 -9.61 -2.51
CA GLY A 346 -5.06 -9.00 -1.19
C GLY A 346 -6.50 -8.79 -0.78
N SER A 347 -7.39 -8.51 -1.73
CA SER A 347 -8.83 -8.35 -1.50
C SER A 347 -9.63 -9.65 -1.64
N GLY A 348 -8.97 -10.80 -1.86
CA GLY A 348 -9.66 -12.11 -1.95
C GLY A 348 -10.45 -12.33 -3.24
N MET A 349 -10.13 -11.61 -4.32
CA MET A 349 -10.87 -11.65 -5.59
C MET A 349 -10.33 -12.65 -6.61
N VAL A 350 -9.36 -13.51 -6.25
CA VAL A 350 -8.75 -14.46 -7.18
C VAL A 350 -9.81 -15.42 -7.77
N GLU A 351 -10.61 -16.07 -6.93
CA GLU A 351 -11.67 -16.98 -7.37
C GLU A 351 -12.73 -16.25 -8.22
N PHE A 352 -13.13 -15.05 -7.79
CA PHE A 352 -14.08 -14.23 -8.54
C PHE A 352 -13.57 -13.89 -9.94
N SER A 353 -12.30 -13.48 -10.07
CA SER A 353 -11.69 -13.14 -11.37
C SER A 353 -11.64 -14.33 -12.34
N GLN A 354 -11.51 -15.56 -11.82
CA GLN A 354 -11.48 -16.79 -12.61
C GLN A 354 -12.87 -17.28 -13.02
N ARG A 355 -13.84 -17.20 -12.09
CA ARG A 355 -15.21 -17.68 -12.31
C ARG A 355 -16.07 -16.68 -13.08
N PHE A 356 -15.85 -15.39 -12.89
CA PHE A 356 -16.67 -14.31 -13.45
C PHE A 356 -15.80 -13.26 -14.17
N PRO A 357 -14.98 -13.64 -15.17
CA PRO A 357 -14.02 -12.74 -15.81
C PRO A 357 -14.67 -11.54 -16.51
N GLN A 358 -15.94 -11.63 -16.92
CA GLN A 358 -16.69 -10.52 -17.53
C GLN A 358 -17.24 -9.51 -16.50
N GLN A 359 -17.26 -9.88 -15.23
CA GLN A 359 -17.72 -9.04 -14.13
C GLN A 359 -16.56 -8.52 -13.26
N TYR A 360 -15.33 -8.88 -13.62
CA TYR A 360 -14.11 -8.51 -12.88
C TYR A 360 -13.30 -7.46 -13.65
N PHE A 361 -12.89 -6.40 -12.93
CA PHE A 361 -11.97 -5.38 -13.44
C PHE A 361 -10.86 -5.09 -12.44
N ASP A 362 -9.62 -5.34 -12.87
CA ASP A 362 -8.43 -4.76 -12.26
C ASP A 362 -8.07 -3.49 -13.05
N VAL A 363 -8.01 -2.36 -12.37
CA VAL A 363 -7.76 -1.06 -13.00
C VAL A 363 -6.31 -0.59 -12.82
N ALA A 364 -5.38 -1.47 -12.47
CA ALA A 364 -4.02 -1.18 -12.05
C ALA A 364 -3.98 -0.31 -10.77
N ILE A 365 -2.84 0.30 -10.44
CA ILE A 365 -2.70 1.18 -9.26
C ILE A 365 -3.32 2.55 -9.59
N ALA A 366 -4.65 2.59 -9.61
CA ALA A 366 -5.42 3.75 -10.06
C ALA A 366 -6.72 3.90 -9.23
N GLU A 367 -6.59 4.22 -7.95
CA GLU A 367 -7.71 4.27 -7.00
C GLU A 367 -8.77 5.30 -7.41
N GLN A 368 -8.36 6.49 -7.88
CA GLN A 368 -9.27 7.52 -8.39
C GLN A 368 -10.09 6.99 -9.57
N HIS A 369 -9.40 6.36 -10.54
CA HIS A 369 -10.07 5.75 -11.71
C HIS A 369 -11.03 4.64 -11.28
N ALA A 370 -10.67 3.81 -10.31
CA ALA A 370 -11.54 2.74 -9.79
C ALA A 370 -12.90 3.27 -9.35
N VAL A 371 -12.91 4.37 -8.60
CA VAL A 371 -14.13 4.96 -8.04
C VAL A 371 -14.95 5.67 -9.12
N THR A 372 -14.34 6.50 -9.97
CA THR A 372 -15.04 7.16 -11.08
C THR A 372 -15.56 6.15 -12.11
N PHE A 373 -14.80 5.10 -12.40
CA PHE A 373 -15.23 3.99 -13.26
C PHE A 373 -16.46 3.26 -12.68
N ALA A 374 -16.46 3.01 -11.37
CA ALA A 374 -17.62 2.45 -10.67
C ALA A 374 -18.85 3.37 -10.80
N ALA A 375 -18.67 4.69 -10.66
CA ALA A 375 -19.76 5.66 -10.86
C ALA A 375 -20.34 5.56 -12.28
N GLY A 376 -19.50 5.50 -13.31
CA GLY A 376 -19.93 5.32 -14.70
C GLY A 376 -20.71 4.03 -14.92
N LEU A 377 -20.27 2.91 -14.33
CA LEU A 377 -20.98 1.63 -14.39
C LEU A 377 -22.34 1.69 -13.70
N ALA A 378 -22.42 2.36 -12.54
CA ALA A 378 -23.67 2.56 -11.82
C ALA A 378 -24.69 3.39 -12.63
N ILE A 379 -24.24 4.46 -13.30
CA ILE A 379 -25.05 5.24 -14.24
C ILE A 379 -25.53 4.34 -15.40
N GLY A 380 -24.69 3.43 -15.88
CA GLY A 380 -25.04 2.43 -16.91
C GLY A 380 -25.99 1.33 -16.44
N GLY A 381 -26.43 1.34 -15.17
CA GLY A 381 -27.38 0.39 -14.59
C GLY A 381 -26.75 -0.91 -14.09
N TYR A 382 -25.44 -0.94 -13.90
CA TYR A 382 -24.72 -2.01 -13.22
C TYR A 382 -24.63 -1.74 -11.70
N LYS A 383 -24.18 -2.73 -10.93
CA LYS A 383 -24.03 -2.66 -9.49
C LYS A 383 -22.57 -2.88 -9.10
N PRO A 384 -21.74 -1.84 -9.11
CA PRO A 384 -20.33 -1.96 -8.83
C PRO A 384 -20.03 -2.17 -7.35
N VAL A 385 -19.08 -3.06 -7.08
CA VAL A 385 -18.45 -3.32 -5.79
C VAL A 385 -16.98 -2.97 -5.90
N VAL A 386 -16.53 -1.93 -5.21
CA VAL A 386 -15.13 -1.49 -5.20
C VAL A 386 -14.43 -2.12 -4.00
N ALA A 387 -13.55 -3.08 -4.25
CA ALA A 387 -12.71 -3.72 -3.23
C ALA A 387 -11.40 -2.94 -3.09
N ILE A 388 -11.27 -2.20 -2.01
CA ILE A 388 -10.16 -1.27 -1.79
C ILE A 388 -9.71 -1.30 -0.33
N TYR A 389 -8.40 -1.10 -0.06
CA TYR A 389 -7.93 -0.96 1.32
C TYR A 389 -8.30 0.39 1.89
N SER A 390 -8.58 0.41 3.20
CA SER A 390 -8.91 1.64 3.94
C SER A 390 -7.91 2.77 3.68
N THR A 391 -6.61 2.49 3.80
CA THR A 391 -5.56 3.48 3.56
C THR A 391 -5.49 3.95 2.09
N PHE A 392 -5.80 3.07 1.12
CA PHE A 392 -5.75 3.42 -0.30
C PHE A 392 -6.98 4.20 -0.78
N LEU A 393 -8.13 4.05 -0.10
CA LEU A 393 -9.32 4.86 -0.39
C LEU A 393 -9.06 6.37 -0.19
N GLN A 394 -8.08 6.74 0.63
CA GLN A 394 -7.65 8.14 0.79
C GLN A 394 -7.34 8.82 -0.55
N ARG A 395 -6.78 8.08 -1.54
CA ARG A 395 -6.49 8.62 -2.88
C ARG A 395 -7.71 8.86 -3.75
N ALA A 396 -8.84 8.26 -3.42
CA ALA A 396 -10.09 8.39 -4.16
C ALA A 396 -11.18 9.11 -3.36
N TYR A 397 -10.79 9.88 -2.35
CA TYR A 397 -11.72 10.58 -1.48
C TYR A 397 -12.56 11.62 -2.22
N ASP A 398 -11.93 12.41 -3.12
CA ASP A 398 -12.64 13.35 -3.97
C ASP A 398 -13.67 12.62 -4.87
N GLN A 399 -13.27 11.52 -5.52
CA GLN A 399 -14.14 10.75 -6.42
C GLN A 399 -15.30 10.08 -5.67
N LEU A 400 -15.06 9.64 -4.43
CA LEU A 400 -16.14 9.13 -3.58
C LEU A 400 -17.17 10.21 -3.27
N ILE A 401 -16.75 11.45 -3.01
CA ILE A 401 -17.65 12.59 -2.77
C ILE A 401 -18.31 13.03 -4.08
N HIS A 402 -17.49 13.44 -5.06
CA HIS A 402 -17.93 14.14 -6.26
C HIS A 402 -18.65 13.21 -7.24
N ASP A 403 -18.04 12.05 -7.54
CA ASP A 403 -18.53 11.18 -8.61
C ASP A 403 -19.59 10.18 -8.12
N VAL A 404 -19.58 9.82 -6.84
CA VAL A 404 -20.50 8.83 -6.28
C VAL A 404 -21.54 9.44 -5.36
N ALA A 405 -21.12 10.10 -4.25
CA ALA A 405 -22.06 10.52 -3.21
C ALA A 405 -22.97 11.69 -3.64
N ILE A 406 -22.44 12.74 -4.30
CA ILE A 406 -23.24 13.86 -4.80
C ILE A 406 -24.31 13.37 -5.79
N GLN A 407 -24.01 12.33 -6.56
CA GLN A 407 -24.91 11.76 -7.56
C GLN A 407 -25.81 10.64 -7.00
N ASP A 408 -25.67 10.30 -5.71
CA ASP A 408 -26.44 9.26 -5.01
C ASP A 408 -26.38 7.89 -5.70
N LEU A 409 -25.24 7.54 -6.27
CA LEU A 409 -25.05 6.32 -7.08
C LEU A 409 -24.90 5.07 -6.23
N PRO A 410 -25.46 3.91 -6.63
CA PRO A 410 -25.43 2.65 -5.89
C PRO A 410 -24.07 1.95 -6.03
N VAL A 411 -23.03 2.50 -5.46
CA VAL A 411 -21.70 1.91 -5.38
C VAL A 411 -21.47 1.34 -3.98
N LEU A 412 -21.10 0.07 -3.90
CA LEU A 412 -20.68 -0.57 -2.64
C LEU A 412 -19.16 -0.53 -2.51
N PHE A 413 -18.67 0.11 -1.45
CA PHE A 413 -17.27 0.10 -1.06
C PHE A 413 -17.02 -1.02 -0.06
N ALA A 414 -16.32 -2.07 -0.48
CA ALA A 414 -15.81 -3.14 0.38
C ALA A 414 -14.41 -2.75 0.84
N ILE A 415 -14.35 -2.14 2.05
CA ILE A 415 -13.14 -1.52 2.58
C ILE A 415 -12.38 -2.53 3.43
N ASP A 416 -11.35 -3.13 2.85
CA ASP A 416 -10.47 -4.09 3.51
C ASP A 416 -9.36 -3.37 4.31
N ARG A 417 -8.75 -4.05 5.27
CA ARG A 417 -7.69 -3.52 6.14
C ARG A 417 -8.11 -2.28 6.92
N ALA A 418 -9.37 -2.22 7.36
CA ALA A 418 -9.81 -1.19 8.28
C ALA A 418 -9.25 -1.44 9.70
N GLY A 419 -8.94 -0.36 10.41
CA GLY A 419 -8.34 -0.44 11.75
C GLY A 419 -6.85 -0.77 11.72
N ILE A 420 -6.38 -1.51 12.71
CA ILE A 420 -4.97 -1.86 12.89
C ILE A 420 -4.57 -2.97 11.94
N VAL A 421 -3.62 -2.70 11.06
CA VAL A 421 -3.08 -3.65 10.08
C VAL A 421 -1.85 -4.38 10.60
N GLY A 422 -1.06 -3.70 11.43
CA GLY A 422 0.09 -4.29 12.11
C GLY A 422 1.42 -4.02 11.42
N ALA A 423 2.04 -5.06 10.87
CA ALA A 423 3.45 -5.08 10.47
C ALA A 423 3.85 -4.06 9.37
N ASP A 424 2.92 -3.53 8.60
CA ASP A 424 3.20 -2.52 7.56
C ASP A 424 3.16 -1.08 8.09
N GLY A 425 2.82 -0.89 9.37
CA GLY A 425 2.98 0.36 10.11
C GLY A 425 2.12 1.52 9.62
N GLN A 426 2.60 2.74 9.89
CA GLN A 426 1.87 4.00 9.73
C GLN A 426 1.22 4.21 8.37
N THR A 427 1.86 3.76 7.30
CA THR A 427 1.40 3.95 5.93
C THR A 427 0.23 3.05 5.55
N HIS A 428 -0.01 1.98 6.31
CA HIS A 428 -1.01 0.96 5.98
C HIS A 428 -2.12 0.81 7.02
N GLN A 429 -2.03 1.47 8.19
CA GLN A 429 -3.11 1.45 9.18
C GLN A 429 -4.40 2.06 8.60
N GLY A 430 -5.53 1.36 8.73
CA GLY A 430 -6.84 1.82 8.31
C GLY A 430 -7.49 2.69 9.40
N ALA A 431 -6.83 3.78 9.76
CA ALA A 431 -7.14 4.56 10.96
C ALA A 431 -8.13 5.71 10.75
N PHE A 432 -8.45 6.07 9.50
CA PHE A 432 -9.13 7.35 9.22
C PHE A 432 -10.42 7.23 8.43
N ASP A 433 -10.76 6.06 7.92
CA ASP A 433 -11.86 5.87 6.97
C ASP A 433 -13.23 6.23 7.56
N ILE A 434 -13.53 5.90 8.82
CA ILE A 434 -14.76 6.38 9.46
C ILE A 434 -14.77 7.90 9.51
N SER A 435 -13.68 8.52 9.98
CA SER A 435 -13.62 9.97 10.18
C SER A 435 -13.83 10.75 8.89
N PHE A 436 -13.19 10.37 7.79
CA PHE A 436 -13.33 11.09 6.53
C PHE A 436 -14.60 10.75 5.75
N MET A 437 -15.20 9.57 5.95
CA MET A 437 -16.46 9.20 5.30
C MET A 437 -17.70 9.68 6.04
N ARG A 438 -17.64 9.80 7.37
CA ARG A 438 -18.83 10.10 8.19
C ARG A 438 -19.48 11.45 7.86
N CYS A 439 -18.70 12.44 7.44
CA CYS A 439 -19.19 13.75 7.05
C CYS A 439 -19.90 13.79 5.67
N ILE A 440 -19.76 12.73 4.85
CA ILE A 440 -20.32 12.70 3.49
C ILE A 440 -21.83 12.41 3.57
N PRO A 441 -22.72 13.26 3.00
CA PRO A 441 -24.15 12.95 2.89
C PRO A 441 -24.42 11.67 2.08
N ASN A 442 -25.58 11.05 2.28
CA ASN A 442 -26.12 9.90 1.53
C ASN A 442 -25.32 8.58 1.63
N LEU A 443 -24.16 8.58 2.26
CA LEU A 443 -23.31 7.39 2.44
C LEU A 443 -23.69 6.66 3.73
N ILE A 444 -24.05 5.38 3.65
CA ILE A 444 -24.14 4.51 4.84
C ILE A 444 -22.80 3.86 5.16
N ILE A 445 -22.47 3.75 6.45
CA ILE A 445 -21.20 3.19 6.92
C ILE A 445 -21.49 2.09 7.93
N MET A 446 -21.02 0.88 7.61
CA MET A 446 -21.26 -0.33 8.39
C MET A 446 -19.93 -0.92 8.90
N THR A 447 -19.95 -1.41 10.15
CA THR A 447 -18.78 -1.92 10.87
C THR A 447 -19.08 -3.29 11.45
N PRO A 448 -18.86 -4.38 10.71
CA PRO A 448 -19.17 -5.73 11.17
C PRO A 448 -18.30 -6.12 12.37
N SER A 449 -18.90 -6.79 13.33
CA SER A 449 -18.23 -7.33 14.51
C SER A 449 -17.68 -8.76 14.32
N ASN A 450 -18.14 -9.47 13.29
CA ASN A 450 -17.70 -10.81 12.92
C ASN A 450 -18.01 -11.09 11.43
N GLU A 451 -17.62 -12.27 10.94
CA GLU A 451 -17.78 -12.68 9.54
C GLU A 451 -19.24 -12.80 9.09
N ASN A 452 -20.16 -13.22 9.98
CA ASN A 452 -21.58 -13.27 9.64
C ASN A 452 -22.15 -11.87 9.46
N GLU A 453 -21.88 -10.96 10.40
CA GLU A 453 -22.26 -9.54 10.28
C GLU A 453 -21.63 -8.91 9.01
N CYS A 454 -20.38 -9.28 8.66
CA CYS A 454 -19.74 -8.80 7.44
C CYS A 454 -20.52 -9.20 6.18
N ARG A 455 -20.92 -10.47 6.06
CA ARG A 455 -21.73 -10.94 4.92
C ARG A 455 -23.10 -10.26 4.85
N GLN A 456 -23.78 -10.12 5.99
CA GLN A 456 -25.08 -9.45 6.05
C GLN A 456 -24.98 -7.96 5.69
N MET A 457 -23.93 -7.27 6.14
CA MET A 457 -23.69 -5.85 5.81
C MET A 457 -23.33 -5.64 4.35
N LEU A 458 -22.50 -6.51 3.76
CA LEU A 458 -22.20 -6.49 2.33
C LEU A 458 -23.49 -6.69 1.51
N TYR A 459 -24.32 -7.64 1.90
CA TYR A 459 -25.63 -7.88 1.28
C TYR A 459 -26.57 -6.67 1.43
N THR A 460 -26.60 -6.07 2.61
CA THR A 460 -27.40 -4.86 2.89
C THR A 460 -26.95 -3.69 2.02
N GLY A 461 -25.64 -3.40 1.98
CA GLY A 461 -25.08 -2.32 1.18
C GLY A 461 -25.31 -2.52 -0.32
N TYR A 462 -25.20 -3.75 -0.81
CA TYR A 462 -25.47 -4.08 -2.22
C TYR A 462 -26.93 -3.82 -2.63
N HIS A 463 -27.88 -4.03 -1.72
CA HIS A 463 -29.31 -3.82 -1.99
C HIS A 463 -29.84 -2.45 -1.55
N TYR A 464 -28.99 -1.62 -0.94
CA TYR A 464 -29.39 -0.30 -0.45
C TYR A 464 -29.78 0.66 -1.58
N GLY A 465 -29.22 0.50 -2.74
CA GLY A 465 -29.53 1.34 -3.92
C GLY A 465 -28.93 2.74 -3.92
N LYS A 466 -28.04 3.05 -3.00
CA LYS A 466 -27.31 4.31 -2.80
C LYS A 466 -25.87 4.00 -2.34
N PRO A 467 -24.98 5.01 -2.17
CA PRO A 467 -23.62 4.77 -1.70
C PRO A 467 -23.57 4.06 -0.36
N ALA A 468 -22.78 2.99 -0.28
CA ALA A 468 -22.63 2.18 0.92
C ALA A 468 -21.19 1.75 1.15
N ALA A 469 -20.74 1.74 2.40
CA ALA A 469 -19.42 1.30 2.81
C ALA A 469 -19.51 0.23 3.90
N VAL A 470 -18.80 -0.88 3.72
CA VAL A 470 -18.59 -1.92 4.73
C VAL A 470 -17.10 -2.01 4.98
N ARG A 471 -16.67 -1.69 6.21
CA ARG A 471 -15.25 -1.72 6.58
C ARG A 471 -14.94 -2.94 7.47
N TYR A 472 -13.99 -3.76 7.06
CA TYR A 472 -13.59 -4.97 7.78
C TYR A 472 -12.05 -5.08 7.91
N PRO A 473 -11.53 -5.78 8.94
CA PRO A 473 -10.13 -5.76 9.28
C PRO A 473 -9.29 -6.70 8.40
N ARG A 474 -7.99 -6.50 8.44
CA ARG A 474 -7.02 -7.55 8.12
C ARG A 474 -7.06 -8.61 9.22
N GLY A 475 -7.20 -9.88 8.87
CA GLY A 475 -7.11 -10.98 9.84
C GLY A 475 -8.14 -12.07 9.62
N ASN A 476 -8.12 -13.02 10.55
CA ASN A 476 -8.99 -14.19 10.50
C ASN A 476 -10.35 -13.89 11.12
N ALA A 477 -11.36 -14.56 10.64
CA ALA A 477 -12.69 -14.60 11.19
C ALA A 477 -12.70 -15.26 12.58
N VAL A 478 -13.72 -14.95 13.38
CA VAL A 478 -13.87 -15.44 14.75
C VAL A 478 -14.32 -16.92 14.77
N GLY A 479 -14.96 -17.39 13.70
CA GLY A 479 -15.47 -18.76 13.57
C GLY A 479 -16.94 -18.89 13.96
N VAL A 480 -17.76 -17.83 13.77
CA VAL A 480 -19.20 -17.92 14.02
C VAL A 480 -19.93 -18.62 12.88
N THR A 481 -21.09 -19.20 13.18
CA THR A 481 -21.95 -19.82 12.16
C THR A 481 -22.47 -18.76 11.18
N LEU A 482 -22.31 -19.04 9.89
CA LEU A 482 -22.84 -18.17 8.83
C LEU A 482 -24.33 -18.46 8.62
N GLU A 483 -25.12 -17.40 8.65
CA GLU A 483 -26.57 -17.46 8.43
C GLU A 483 -26.90 -17.17 6.95
N PRO A 484 -28.09 -17.55 6.46
CA PRO A 484 -28.59 -17.14 5.15
C PRO A 484 -28.53 -15.60 4.97
N LEU A 485 -28.19 -15.13 3.76
CA LEU A 485 -28.12 -13.71 3.47
C LEU A 485 -29.50 -13.05 3.60
N GLN A 486 -29.57 -12.00 4.41
CA GLN A 486 -30.75 -11.16 4.57
C GLN A 486 -30.32 -9.70 4.86
N PRO A 487 -31.10 -8.71 4.41
CA PRO A 487 -30.77 -7.32 4.69
C PRO A 487 -30.94 -7.01 6.17
N LEU A 488 -30.02 -6.24 6.73
CA LEU A 488 -30.15 -5.69 8.07
C LEU A 488 -31.06 -4.45 8.04
N GLU A 489 -31.79 -4.22 9.11
CA GLU A 489 -32.53 -2.96 9.28
C GLU A 489 -31.54 -1.82 9.48
N LEU A 490 -31.64 -0.79 8.62
CA LEU A 490 -30.69 0.33 8.60
C LEU A 490 -30.70 1.11 9.92
N GLY A 491 -29.51 1.38 10.44
CA GLY A 491 -29.33 2.13 11.67
C GLY A 491 -29.84 1.41 12.91
N LYS A 492 -29.95 0.09 12.89
CA LYS A 492 -30.32 -0.71 14.06
C LYS A 492 -29.14 -1.48 14.63
N SER A 493 -28.91 -1.23 15.90
CA SER A 493 -27.92 -1.92 16.73
C SER A 493 -28.45 -3.26 17.26
N LYS A 494 -27.55 -4.08 17.80
CA LYS A 494 -27.85 -5.35 18.43
C LYS A 494 -27.40 -5.34 19.90
N LEU A 495 -28.30 -5.56 20.83
CA LEU A 495 -27.93 -5.83 22.22
C LEU A 495 -27.28 -7.22 22.30
N VAL A 496 -26.02 -7.26 22.77
CA VAL A 496 -25.24 -8.50 22.87
C VAL A 496 -25.14 -8.99 24.30
N ARG A 497 -25.07 -8.08 25.27
CA ARG A 497 -25.02 -8.36 26.69
C ARG A 497 -25.77 -7.29 27.46
N GLU A 498 -26.62 -7.70 28.42
CA GLU A 498 -27.20 -6.80 29.43
C GLU A 498 -26.25 -6.65 30.63
N GLY A 499 -26.17 -5.46 31.14
CA GLY A 499 -25.43 -5.06 32.33
C GLY A 499 -26.17 -3.96 33.07
N LYS A 500 -25.47 -3.16 33.95
CA LYS A 500 -26.20 -2.22 34.81
C LYS A 500 -25.84 -0.77 34.53
N LYS A 501 -24.65 -0.31 34.97
CA LYS A 501 -24.32 1.13 35.05
C LYS A 501 -23.51 1.64 33.84
N ILE A 502 -22.82 0.74 33.18
CA ILE A 502 -21.89 1.02 32.09
C ILE A 502 -22.45 0.39 30.82
N ALA A 503 -22.41 1.14 29.71
CA ALA A 503 -22.74 0.61 28.40
C ALA A 503 -21.57 0.80 27.44
N ILE A 504 -21.11 -0.29 26.80
CA ILE A 504 -20.08 -0.27 25.75
C ILE A 504 -20.77 -0.34 24.40
N LEU A 505 -20.67 0.73 23.62
CA LEU A 505 -21.13 0.83 22.24
C LEU A 505 -19.98 0.47 21.31
N ASN A 506 -20.00 -0.75 20.78
CA ASN A 506 -18.93 -1.31 19.96
C ASN A 506 -19.18 -1.07 18.47
N PHE A 507 -18.16 -0.60 17.76
CA PHE A 507 -18.16 -0.37 16.32
C PHE A 507 -17.08 -1.22 15.63
N GLY A 508 -17.41 -2.47 15.29
CA GLY A 508 -16.53 -3.37 14.57
C GLY A 508 -15.99 -4.54 15.40
N THR A 509 -14.79 -4.99 15.04
CA THR A 509 -14.24 -6.29 15.44
C THR A 509 -13.64 -6.36 16.86
N LEU A 510 -13.66 -5.27 17.62
CA LEU A 510 -13.28 -5.29 19.04
C LEU A 510 -14.34 -5.89 19.97
N LEU A 511 -15.48 -6.35 19.44
CA LEU A 511 -16.57 -6.93 20.21
C LEU A 511 -16.15 -8.05 21.19
N PRO A 512 -15.28 -9.01 20.83
CA PRO A 512 -14.81 -10.02 21.78
C PRO A 512 -14.07 -9.41 22.97
N ASN A 513 -13.23 -8.39 22.76
CA ASN A 513 -12.50 -7.69 23.83
C ASN A 513 -13.49 -6.93 24.74
N ALA A 514 -14.47 -6.25 24.13
CA ALA A 514 -15.55 -5.57 24.86
C ALA A 514 -16.33 -6.53 25.77
N LEU A 515 -16.68 -7.72 25.27
CA LEU A 515 -17.42 -8.73 26.04
C LEU A 515 -16.62 -9.27 27.23
N ILE A 516 -15.30 -9.47 27.08
CA ILE A 516 -14.44 -9.92 28.16
C ILE A 516 -14.37 -8.85 29.27
N ALA A 517 -14.12 -7.58 28.89
CA ALA A 517 -14.11 -6.46 29.84
C ALA A 517 -15.48 -6.27 30.52
N ALA A 518 -16.57 -6.33 29.74
CA ALA A 518 -17.93 -6.16 30.23
C ALA A 518 -18.34 -7.20 31.26
N LYS A 519 -17.84 -8.44 31.17
CA LYS A 519 -18.09 -9.49 32.18
C LYS A 519 -17.59 -9.08 33.56
N LYS A 520 -16.43 -8.42 33.66
CA LYS A 520 -15.84 -7.99 34.93
C LYS A 520 -16.51 -6.74 35.47
N LEU A 521 -16.94 -5.84 34.60
CA LEU A 521 -17.52 -4.55 34.92
C LEU A 521 -19.05 -4.60 35.08
N ASP A 522 -19.70 -5.73 34.88
CA ASP A 522 -21.15 -5.89 34.75
C ASP A 522 -21.76 -4.85 33.77
N ALA A 523 -21.08 -4.65 32.63
CA ALA A 523 -21.46 -3.64 31.64
C ALA A 523 -22.40 -4.22 30.56
N THR A 524 -23.31 -3.40 30.06
CA THR A 524 -24.09 -3.65 28.84
C THR A 524 -23.16 -3.57 27.62
N VAL A 525 -23.32 -4.44 26.62
CA VAL A 525 -22.59 -4.38 25.35
C VAL A 525 -23.56 -4.35 24.19
N ILE A 526 -23.38 -3.36 23.34
CA ILE A 526 -24.20 -3.15 22.14
C ILE A 526 -23.27 -3.17 20.92
N ASP A 527 -23.56 -4.06 19.99
CA ASP A 527 -22.98 -4.01 18.65
C ASP A 527 -23.74 -2.97 17.83
N MET A 528 -23.10 -1.82 17.59
CA MET A 528 -23.74 -0.69 16.93
C MET A 528 -23.98 -0.92 15.46
N ARG A 529 -23.22 -1.82 14.80
CA ARG A 529 -23.34 -2.19 13.39
C ARG A 529 -23.13 -1.03 12.39
N PHE A 530 -23.79 0.13 12.66
CA PHE A 530 -23.81 1.29 11.80
C PHE A 530 -23.17 2.50 12.49
N VAL A 531 -22.19 3.09 11.82
CA VAL A 531 -21.69 4.43 12.17
C VAL A 531 -22.62 5.50 11.58
N LYS A 532 -23.19 5.21 10.41
CA LYS A 532 -24.13 6.09 9.73
C LYS A 532 -25.16 5.25 8.93
N PRO A 533 -26.46 5.40 9.18
CA PRO A 533 -27.02 6.17 10.30
C PRO A 533 -26.80 5.49 11.65
N LEU A 534 -26.69 6.28 12.72
CA LEU A 534 -26.62 5.76 14.09
C LEU A 534 -28.01 5.28 14.57
N ASP A 535 -28.03 4.32 15.48
CA ASP A 535 -29.23 3.94 16.24
C ASP A 535 -29.49 4.93 17.38
N ILE A 536 -30.04 6.11 17.01
CA ILE A 536 -30.33 7.20 17.95
C ILE A 536 -31.29 6.73 19.06
N THR A 537 -32.28 5.86 18.73
CA THR A 537 -33.22 5.31 19.70
C THR A 537 -32.46 4.55 20.78
N ARG A 538 -31.59 3.65 20.39
CA ARG A 538 -30.77 2.87 21.33
C ARG A 538 -29.84 3.76 22.17
N ILE A 539 -29.21 4.76 21.57
CA ILE A 539 -28.34 5.70 22.29
C ILE A 539 -29.14 6.45 23.36
N ASN A 540 -30.36 6.91 23.05
CA ASN A 540 -31.22 7.60 24.01
C ASN A 540 -31.68 6.68 25.14
N GLU A 541 -32.08 5.43 24.86
CA GLU A 541 -32.42 4.42 25.88
C GLU A 541 -31.27 4.21 26.87
N ILE A 542 -30.07 4.02 26.34
CA ILE A 542 -28.86 3.81 27.14
C ILE A 542 -28.50 5.06 27.94
N ALA A 543 -28.57 6.24 27.34
CA ALA A 543 -28.24 7.50 28.01
C ALA A 543 -29.16 7.79 29.21
N ASN A 544 -30.41 7.31 29.16
CA ASN A 544 -31.40 7.45 30.26
C ASN A 544 -31.28 6.38 31.35
N SER A 545 -30.62 5.25 31.07
CA SER A 545 -30.57 4.10 31.97
C SER A 545 -29.19 3.77 32.55
N HIS A 546 -28.12 4.35 31.99
CA HIS A 546 -26.74 4.08 32.42
C HIS A 546 -26.04 5.34 32.91
N GLU A 547 -25.01 5.17 33.73
CA GLU A 547 -24.19 6.27 34.29
C GLU A 547 -23.01 6.64 33.38
N LEU A 548 -22.53 5.69 32.57
CA LEU A 548 -21.42 5.84 31.65
C LEU A 548 -21.69 5.14 30.32
N ILE A 549 -21.47 5.86 29.23
CA ILE A 549 -21.36 5.33 27.88
C ILE A 549 -19.89 5.26 27.50
N VAL A 550 -19.46 4.12 26.97
CA VAL A 550 -18.12 3.91 26.42
C VAL A 550 -18.28 3.60 24.93
N THR A 551 -17.66 4.35 24.05
CA THR A 551 -17.59 3.99 22.63
C THR A 551 -16.27 3.29 22.34
N LEU A 552 -16.29 2.28 21.46
CA LEU A 552 -15.13 1.47 21.14
C LEU A 552 -15.03 1.28 19.63
N GLU A 553 -13.90 1.75 19.05
CA GLU A 553 -13.66 1.72 17.60
C GLU A 553 -12.18 1.56 17.25
N GLU A 554 -11.85 0.92 16.12
CA GLU A 554 -10.52 0.91 15.51
C GLU A 554 -10.43 2.00 14.43
N ASN A 555 -10.61 3.24 14.83
CA ASN A 555 -10.47 4.44 14.02
C ASN A 555 -9.98 5.58 14.91
N ALA A 556 -9.42 6.63 14.31
CA ALA A 556 -9.07 7.84 15.05
C ALA A 556 -10.30 8.35 15.84
N ILE A 557 -10.10 8.67 17.12
CA ILE A 557 -11.19 9.19 17.98
C ILE A 557 -11.77 10.46 17.38
N GLN A 558 -10.90 11.33 16.83
CA GLN A 558 -11.32 12.58 16.19
C GLN A 558 -12.16 12.31 14.93
N GLY A 559 -13.42 12.75 14.99
CA GLY A 559 -14.37 12.58 13.90
C GLY A 559 -14.85 11.14 13.70
N GLY A 560 -14.49 10.20 14.55
CA GLY A 560 -14.88 8.80 14.48
C GLY A 560 -16.31 8.52 14.94
N ALA A 561 -16.62 7.25 15.20
CA ALA A 561 -17.92 6.80 15.64
C ALA A 561 -18.27 7.32 17.05
N GLY A 562 -17.28 7.37 17.95
CA GLY A 562 -17.44 7.97 19.28
C GLY A 562 -17.80 9.44 19.22
N SER A 563 -17.20 10.20 18.29
CA SER A 563 -17.57 11.61 18.04
C SER A 563 -19.02 11.73 17.57
N ALA A 564 -19.53 10.81 16.73
CA ALA A 564 -20.93 10.79 16.30
C ALA A 564 -21.89 10.54 17.49
N VAL A 565 -21.53 9.65 18.41
CA VAL A 565 -22.31 9.42 19.64
C VAL A 565 -22.31 10.67 20.52
N ALA A 566 -21.16 11.35 20.68
CA ALA A 566 -21.05 12.60 21.42
C ALA A 566 -21.96 13.70 20.86
N GLU A 567 -22.03 13.82 19.52
CA GLU A 567 -22.93 14.78 18.83
C GLU A 567 -24.40 14.48 19.17
N VAL A 568 -24.82 13.21 19.14
CA VAL A 568 -26.20 12.80 19.49
C VAL A 568 -26.50 13.14 20.95
N LEU A 569 -25.62 12.79 21.88
CA LEU A 569 -25.81 13.05 23.31
C LEU A 569 -25.93 14.56 23.60
N ASN A 570 -25.12 15.37 22.95
CA ASN A 570 -25.16 16.84 23.08
C ASN A 570 -26.44 17.42 22.47
N GLN A 571 -26.85 16.99 21.27
CA GLN A 571 -28.07 17.47 20.62
C GLN A 571 -29.34 17.12 21.43
N GLN A 572 -29.35 15.95 22.08
CA GLN A 572 -30.45 15.48 22.92
C GLN A 572 -30.34 15.96 24.40
N GLN A 573 -29.29 16.74 24.73
CA GLN A 573 -29.02 17.29 26.06
C GLN A 573 -28.89 16.24 27.17
N HIS A 574 -28.39 15.05 26.85
CA HIS A 574 -28.11 14.00 27.82
C HIS A 574 -26.93 14.40 28.73
N GLN A 575 -27.01 14.04 30.02
CA GLN A 575 -25.99 14.31 31.04
C GLN A 575 -25.14 13.07 31.39
N VAL A 576 -25.32 11.97 30.68
CA VAL A 576 -24.54 10.75 30.88
C VAL A 576 -23.07 10.99 30.56
N LYS A 577 -22.17 10.41 31.35
CA LYS A 577 -20.73 10.48 31.07
C LYS A 577 -20.39 9.71 29.78
N LEU A 578 -19.45 10.21 29.01
CA LEU A 578 -18.96 9.58 27.79
C LEU A 578 -17.45 9.38 27.84
N LEU A 579 -17.00 8.14 27.63
CA LEU A 579 -15.60 7.76 27.40
C LEU A 579 -15.46 7.25 25.97
N GLN A 580 -14.57 7.85 25.18
CA GLN A 580 -14.30 7.42 23.82
C GLN A 580 -12.99 6.63 23.75
N LEU A 581 -13.04 5.36 23.36
CA LEU A 581 -11.91 4.48 23.19
C LEU A 581 -11.71 4.22 21.67
N GLY A 582 -10.53 4.55 21.18
CA GLY A 582 -10.19 4.43 19.77
C GLY A 582 -8.71 4.70 19.54
N LEU A 583 -8.34 4.95 18.30
CA LEU A 583 -6.96 5.23 17.93
C LEU A 583 -6.58 6.67 18.31
N PRO A 584 -5.43 6.86 19.00
CA PRO A 584 -5.01 8.17 19.49
C PRO A 584 -4.49 9.08 18.36
N ASP A 585 -4.22 10.35 18.70
CA ASP A 585 -3.73 11.38 17.80
C ASP A 585 -2.21 11.28 17.55
N PHE A 586 -1.78 10.10 17.06
CA PHE A 586 -0.44 9.87 16.51
C PHE A 586 -0.44 8.73 15.50
N PHE A 587 0.55 8.72 14.59
CA PHE A 587 0.69 7.63 13.61
C PHE A 587 1.20 6.35 14.27
N ILE A 588 0.39 5.29 14.21
CA ILE A 588 0.65 4.02 14.89
C ILE A 588 1.78 3.27 14.18
N PRO A 589 2.90 2.95 14.86
CA PRO A 589 4.03 2.28 14.26
C PRO A 589 3.76 0.82 13.91
N GLN A 590 4.72 0.17 13.26
CA GLN A 590 4.68 -1.25 12.92
C GLN A 590 4.76 -2.14 14.18
N GLY A 591 4.13 -3.30 14.10
CA GLY A 591 4.11 -4.33 15.13
C GLY A 591 3.10 -5.41 14.79
N SER A 592 2.89 -6.41 15.63
CA SER A 592 1.74 -7.29 15.48
C SER A 592 0.44 -6.57 15.90
N GLN A 593 -0.69 -6.99 15.33
CA GLN A 593 -2.00 -6.43 15.75
C GLN A 593 -2.23 -6.57 17.26
N ALA A 594 -1.87 -7.72 17.84
CA ALA A 594 -2.06 -7.98 19.26
C ALA A 594 -1.22 -7.05 20.15
N GLU A 595 0.08 -6.89 19.84
CA GLU A 595 0.96 -5.95 20.56
C GLU A 595 0.43 -4.51 20.44
N THR A 596 0.01 -4.11 19.26
CA THR A 596 -0.52 -2.76 19.01
C THR A 596 -1.81 -2.51 19.80
N LEU A 597 -2.74 -3.47 19.83
CA LEU A 597 -3.96 -3.35 20.64
C LEU A 597 -3.64 -3.24 22.14
N THR A 598 -2.66 -4.00 22.63
CA THR A 598 -2.23 -3.91 24.04
C THR A 598 -1.60 -2.56 24.35
N ASP A 599 -0.71 -2.04 23.47
CA ASP A 599 -0.10 -0.72 23.64
C ASP A 599 -1.11 0.43 23.67
N LEU A 600 -2.14 0.32 22.82
CA LEU A 600 -3.23 1.29 22.73
C LEU A 600 -4.31 1.06 23.80
N LYS A 601 -4.15 0.04 24.64
CA LYS A 601 -5.14 -0.37 25.64
C LYS A 601 -6.53 -0.66 25.06
N LEU A 602 -6.56 -1.22 23.84
CA LEU A 602 -7.77 -1.68 23.13
C LEU A 602 -7.95 -3.19 23.21
N ASP A 603 -7.08 -3.92 23.89
CA ASP A 603 -7.32 -5.28 24.34
C ASP A 603 -8.30 -5.32 25.52
N ALA A 604 -8.77 -6.49 25.90
CA ALA A 604 -9.78 -6.63 26.95
C ALA A 604 -9.35 -6.05 28.30
N ALA A 605 -8.08 -6.22 28.67
CA ALA A 605 -7.54 -5.69 29.94
C ALA A 605 -7.39 -4.17 29.89
N GLY A 606 -6.94 -3.64 28.76
CA GLY A 606 -6.78 -2.21 28.55
C GLY A 606 -8.13 -1.47 28.55
N ILE A 607 -9.17 -2.04 27.90
CA ILE A 607 -10.53 -1.50 27.91
C ILE A 607 -11.06 -1.44 29.36
N GLU A 608 -10.95 -2.55 30.10
CA GLU A 608 -11.35 -2.61 31.52
C GLU A 608 -10.63 -1.52 32.33
N GLN A 609 -9.30 -1.43 32.22
CA GLN A 609 -8.49 -0.48 32.99
C GLN A 609 -8.87 0.97 32.67
N GLN A 610 -9.02 1.34 31.41
CA GLN A 610 -9.41 2.71 31.03
C GLN A 610 -10.78 3.10 31.60
N ILE A 611 -11.74 2.17 31.61
CA ILE A 611 -13.08 2.41 32.19
C ILE A 611 -12.97 2.61 33.70
N VAL A 612 -12.19 1.77 34.40
CA VAL A 612 -11.99 1.90 35.86
C VAL A 612 -11.30 3.21 36.20
N ASP A 613 -10.24 3.57 35.48
CA ASP A 613 -9.50 4.81 35.68
C ASP A 613 -10.41 6.03 35.50
N PHE A 614 -11.22 6.05 34.42
CA PHE A 614 -12.17 7.13 34.15
C PHE A 614 -13.25 7.28 35.24
N LEU A 615 -13.68 6.18 35.83
CA LEU A 615 -14.66 6.22 36.94
C LEU A 615 -14.03 6.67 38.25
N ALA A 616 -12.72 6.46 38.43
CA ALA A 616 -11.97 6.90 39.61
C ALA A 616 -11.61 8.39 39.57
N GLU A 617 -11.52 9.00 38.39
CA GLU A 617 -11.34 10.44 38.20
C GLU A 617 -12.64 11.16 38.64
N LYS A 618 -12.60 11.83 39.83
CA LYS A 618 -13.75 12.53 40.41
C LYS A 618 -13.89 13.96 39.86
#